data_e51363d9417438e3e70c2a3d3be9f3fa
#
_entry.id   e51363d9417438e3e70c2a3d3be9f3fa
#
_cell.length_a   1.000
_cell.length_b   1.000
_cell.length_c   1.000
_cell.angle_alpha   90.00
_cell.angle_beta   90.00
_cell.angle_gamma   90.00
#
_symmetry.space_group_name_H-M   'P 1'
#
loop_
_entity.id
_entity.type
_entity.pdbx_description
1 polymer ?
#
loop_
_entity_poly.entity_id
_entity_poly.type
_entity_poly.pdbx_seq_one_letter_code
_entity_poly.pdbx_strand_id
1 'polypeptide(L)'
;MILPLVGREIPVVADEYVDREFGTGCVKITPSHDPNDFEVGKRHHLPEILVLDGEGKVNENGGKYQGLDRYEARKQIIQDLEEQGLLIKTEPHVHNVGTCYRCKTTVEPMTSTQWFVKMQPLAGPAIEAVRSGQIKFVPDRFATTYIHWMENIRDWCISRQLWWGHRIPAYYCDDCGEMVVSAQEVHTCPKCGGKMHQDEDVLDTWFSSALWPFSTLGWPEQTEDLKYFYPTDVLVTGYDIIPFWVARMIFSGLEHTGKAPFSTVLIHGLIRDEQGRKFSKSLGNGIDPMDIIDEYGADALRFTLVTGNAPGNDMRFYLNEVKSSRNFANKIWNAARFASTYLTIDHVQLPDDLQMEDQWILHQLNQTIRSVRENLDKFELGIAAQNLYDFIWDKLCDWYIELIKPRLFETNEDKSTNLSAQNVLCYVLNQTLALLHPFMPYITEEIWQSLPHEGESLMVSAYPEFQSSLCFDASAQEMENVMALIKEIRQLRTKMNVSASKKTSLYIESDTPDAYRNGAAFIQRLAGAKEISFDILSDKKGMVAVITAAAKAYMPMGELIDIAQETARLQKEIEKIQNEIERANKKLSNEGFVAKAPAKLIEDEKQKRDNYVKKLENTQKALADLTQLKS
;
A
#
# COMPACT_ATOMS: atom_id res chain seq x y z
N MET A 1 -27.94 -49.32 -22.96
CA MET A 1 -28.72 -48.39 -23.79
C MET A 1 -27.99 -48.18 -25.11
N ILE A 2 -28.70 -48.04 -26.21
CA ILE A 2 -28.08 -47.74 -27.52
C ILE A 2 -28.18 -46.26 -27.79
N LEU A 3 -27.04 -45.60 -28.03
CA LEU A 3 -26.97 -44.17 -28.37
C LEU A 3 -27.51 -44.00 -29.82
N PRO A 4 -28.54 -43.18 -30.03
CA PRO A 4 -29.07 -42.94 -31.37
C PRO A 4 -28.00 -42.36 -32.31
N LEU A 5 -28.25 -42.43 -33.62
CA LEU A 5 -27.42 -41.93 -34.73
C LEU A 5 -26.09 -42.67 -34.95
N VAL A 6 -25.36 -43.04 -33.89
CA VAL A 6 -24.06 -43.75 -33.97
C VAL A 6 -24.14 -45.20 -33.55
N GLY A 7 -25.26 -45.67 -32.97
CA GLY A 7 -25.49 -47.08 -32.64
C GLY A 7 -24.61 -47.62 -31.51
N ARG A 8 -23.91 -46.78 -30.75
CA ARG A 8 -23.00 -47.21 -29.69
C ARG A 8 -23.77 -47.70 -28.47
N GLU A 9 -23.35 -48.82 -27.89
CA GLU A 9 -23.84 -49.27 -26.61
C GLU A 9 -23.17 -48.49 -25.49
N ILE A 10 -23.99 -47.91 -24.59
CA ILE A 10 -23.53 -47.19 -23.43
C ILE A 10 -24.14 -47.77 -22.15
N PRO A 11 -23.38 -47.93 -21.05
CA PRO A 11 -23.88 -48.43 -19.78
C PRO A 11 -24.83 -47.41 -19.12
N VAL A 12 -25.70 -47.91 -18.25
CA VAL A 12 -26.50 -47.07 -17.34
C VAL A 12 -25.96 -47.27 -15.94
N VAL A 13 -25.57 -46.21 -15.30
CA VAL A 13 -24.99 -46.20 -13.94
C VAL A 13 -25.81 -45.35 -12.99
N ALA A 14 -25.77 -45.66 -11.70
CA ALA A 14 -26.37 -44.85 -10.66
C ALA A 14 -25.23 -44.06 -9.96
N ASP A 15 -25.38 -42.75 -9.89
CA ASP A 15 -24.38 -41.86 -9.25
C ASP A 15 -25.07 -40.71 -8.52
N GLU A 16 -24.50 -40.27 -7.40
CA GLU A 16 -25.02 -39.18 -6.59
C GLU A 16 -24.96 -37.81 -7.29
N TYR A 17 -24.20 -37.71 -8.37
CA TYR A 17 -24.14 -36.51 -9.22
C TYR A 17 -25.48 -36.18 -9.87
N VAL A 18 -26.34 -37.19 -10.06
CA VAL A 18 -27.62 -37.02 -10.75
C VAL A 18 -28.70 -36.46 -9.82
N ASP A 19 -29.17 -35.26 -10.14
CA ASP A 19 -30.35 -34.68 -9.48
C ASP A 19 -31.64 -35.31 -10.04
N ARG A 20 -32.36 -36.05 -9.19
CA ARG A 20 -33.60 -36.78 -9.56
C ARG A 20 -34.76 -35.85 -9.85
N GLU A 21 -34.75 -34.63 -9.31
CA GLU A 21 -35.85 -33.67 -9.45
C GLU A 21 -35.62 -32.74 -10.67
N PHE A 22 -34.39 -32.76 -11.25
CA PHE A 22 -34.08 -31.94 -12.40
C PHE A 22 -34.38 -32.69 -13.71
N GLY A 23 -35.20 -32.09 -14.56
CA GLY A 23 -35.54 -32.61 -15.89
C GLY A 23 -36.22 -34.01 -15.83
N THR A 24 -35.57 -35.01 -16.41
CA THR A 24 -36.05 -36.40 -16.38
C THR A 24 -35.43 -37.24 -15.27
N GLY A 25 -34.57 -36.66 -14.42
CA GLY A 25 -33.80 -37.43 -13.45
C GLY A 25 -32.72 -38.32 -14.06
N CYS A 26 -32.41 -38.13 -15.35
CA CYS A 26 -31.37 -38.88 -16.07
C CYS A 26 -30.40 -37.90 -16.72
N VAL A 27 -29.10 -38.16 -16.58
CA VAL A 27 -28.02 -37.34 -17.15
C VAL A 27 -27.25 -38.16 -18.17
N LYS A 28 -26.97 -37.55 -19.31
CA LYS A 28 -26.01 -38.10 -20.29
C LYS A 28 -24.60 -37.76 -19.83
N ILE A 29 -23.75 -38.76 -19.68
CA ILE A 29 -22.36 -38.62 -19.22
C ILE A 29 -21.41 -38.78 -20.39
N THR A 30 -20.50 -37.81 -20.60
CA THR A 30 -19.47 -37.81 -21.64
C THR A 30 -18.11 -37.53 -21.00
N PRO A 31 -17.42 -38.53 -20.46
CA PRO A 31 -16.22 -38.37 -19.65
C PRO A 31 -15.11 -37.52 -20.29
N SER A 32 -14.96 -37.60 -21.62
CA SER A 32 -13.90 -36.85 -22.31
C SER A 32 -14.19 -35.39 -22.60
N HIS A 33 -15.44 -34.90 -22.38
CA HIS A 33 -15.85 -33.56 -22.81
C HIS A 33 -16.52 -32.69 -21.73
N ASP A 34 -16.54 -33.18 -20.48
CA ASP A 34 -17.02 -32.41 -19.34
C ASP A 34 -16.24 -32.80 -18.07
N PRO A 35 -15.75 -31.84 -17.26
CA PRO A 35 -14.99 -32.15 -16.04
C PRO A 35 -15.78 -32.95 -14.99
N ASN A 36 -17.08 -32.71 -14.84
CA ASN A 36 -17.92 -33.44 -13.89
C ASN A 36 -18.20 -34.84 -14.38
N ASP A 37 -18.49 -34.98 -15.68
CA ASP A 37 -18.68 -36.26 -16.34
C ASP A 37 -17.40 -37.11 -16.27
N PHE A 38 -16.21 -36.49 -16.34
CA PHE A 38 -14.93 -37.15 -16.16
C PHE A 38 -14.79 -37.78 -14.76
N GLU A 39 -15.19 -37.08 -13.70
CA GLU A 39 -15.14 -37.61 -12.34
C GLU A 39 -16.14 -38.79 -12.15
N VAL A 40 -17.34 -38.69 -12.76
CA VAL A 40 -18.29 -39.81 -12.79
C VAL A 40 -17.68 -40.99 -13.56
N GLY A 41 -17.04 -40.72 -14.71
CA GLY A 41 -16.33 -41.70 -15.52
C GLY A 41 -15.29 -42.47 -14.73
N LYS A 42 -14.47 -41.78 -13.94
CA LYS A 42 -13.48 -42.40 -13.04
C LYS A 42 -14.12 -43.32 -11.99
N ARG A 43 -15.19 -42.86 -11.31
CA ARG A 43 -15.86 -43.67 -10.27
C ARG A 43 -16.46 -44.94 -10.80
N HIS A 44 -16.97 -44.91 -12.03
CA HIS A 44 -17.65 -46.03 -12.66
C HIS A 44 -16.82 -46.75 -13.74
N HIS A 45 -15.53 -46.36 -13.89
CA HIS A 45 -14.63 -46.93 -14.90
C HIS A 45 -15.21 -46.90 -16.33
N LEU A 46 -15.87 -45.76 -16.67
CA LEU A 46 -16.44 -45.56 -17.99
C LEU A 46 -15.34 -45.26 -19.02
N PRO A 47 -15.53 -45.69 -20.29
CA PRO A 47 -14.55 -45.37 -21.33
C PRO A 47 -14.51 -43.88 -21.65
N GLU A 48 -13.32 -43.35 -21.81
CA GLU A 48 -13.05 -41.98 -22.24
C GLU A 48 -13.05 -41.92 -23.77
N ILE A 49 -14.17 -41.46 -24.35
CA ILE A 49 -14.35 -41.40 -25.79
C ILE A 49 -14.31 -39.96 -26.25
N LEU A 50 -13.23 -39.55 -26.90
CA LEU A 50 -13.13 -38.28 -27.59
C LEU A 50 -13.99 -38.28 -28.85
N VAL A 51 -14.80 -37.26 -29.08
CA VAL A 51 -15.63 -37.11 -30.29
C VAL A 51 -15.23 -35.90 -31.13
N LEU A 52 -14.33 -35.06 -30.62
CA LEU A 52 -13.74 -33.94 -31.35
C LEU A 52 -12.23 -34.15 -31.52
N ASP A 53 -11.67 -33.61 -32.58
CA ASP A 53 -10.23 -33.50 -32.81
C ASP A 53 -9.66 -32.14 -32.28
N GLY A 54 -8.36 -31.91 -32.42
CA GLY A 54 -7.68 -30.71 -32.01
C GLY A 54 -8.11 -29.42 -32.74
N GLU A 55 -8.81 -29.55 -33.89
CA GLU A 55 -9.39 -28.42 -34.63
C GLU A 55 -10.86 -28.15 -34.26
N GLY A 56 -11.44 -28.94 -33.34
CA GLY A 56 -12.85 -28.84 -32.97
C GLY A 56 -13.81 -29.40 -33.98
N LYS A 57 -13.32 -30.29 -34.88
CA LYS A 57 -14.13 -31.06 -35.81
C LYS A 57 -14.48 -32.41 -35.20
N VAL A 58 -15.58 -32.99 -35.63
CA VAL A 58 -15.99 -34.33 -35.22
C VAL A 58 -15.02 -35.37 -35.78
N ASN A 59 -14.48 -36.25 -34.92
CA ASN A 59 -13.57 -37.31 -35.29
C ASN A 59 -14.33 -38.61 -35.69
N GLU A 60 -13.59 -39.71 -35.89
CA GLU A 60 -14.14 -41.01 -36.30
C GLU A 60 -15.20 -41.57 -35.33
N ASN A 61 -15.13 -41.21 -34.02
CA ASN A 61 -16.11 -41.65 -33.04
C ASN A 61 -17.50 -41.00 -33.22
N GLY A 62 -17.60 -39.97 -34.00
CA GLY A 62 -18.87 -39.33 -34.38
C GLY A 62 -19.57 -40.00 -35.57
N GLY A 63 -19.04 -41.09 -36.15
CA GLY A 63 -19.65 -41.84 -37.25
C GLY A 63 -19.86 -40.97 -38.50
N LYS A 64 -21.09 -40.91 -39.01
CA LYS A 64 -21.40 -40.15 -40.24
C LYS A 64 -21.15 -38.64 -40.19
N TYR A 65 -20.92 -38.08 -39.00
CA TYR A 65 -20.63 -36.64 -38.77
C TYR A 65 -19.13 -36.34 -38.80
N GLN A 66 -18.28 -37.33 -39.01
CA GLN A 66 -16.82 -37.15 -39.05
C GLN A 66 -16.41 -36.06 -40.06
N GLY A 67 -15.48 -35.21 -39.62
CA GLY A 67 -14.94 -34.09 -40.41
C GLY A 67 -15.78 -32.82 -40.41
N LEU A 68 -17.01 -32.84 -39.87
CA LEU A 68 -17.83 -31.65 -39.73
C LEU A 68 -17.33 -30.76 -38.58
N ASP A 69 -17.40 -29.44 -38.77
CA ASP A 69 -17.26 -28.50 -37.64
C ASP A 69 -18.34 -28.77 -36.61
N ARG A 70 -18.00 -28.63 -35.32
CA ARG A 70 -18.90 -28.92 -34.20
C ARG A 70 -20.25 -28.20 -34.26
N TYR A 71 -20.31 -27.01 -34.82
CA TYR A 71 -21.57 -26.26 -34.95
C TYR A 71 -22.41 -26.76 -36.13
N GLU A 72 -21.76 -27.16 -37.23
CA GLU A 72 -22.46 -27.78 -38.36
C GLU A 72 -22.96 -29.19 -37.98
N ALA A 73 -22.12 -29.96 -37.27
CA ALA A 73 -22.52 -31.26 -36.75
C ALA A 73 -23.75 -31.16 -35.83
N ARG A 74 -23.80 -30.13 -34.95
CA ARG A 74 -24.95 -29.88 -34.08
C ARG A 74 -26.25 -29.68 -34.87
N LYS A 75 -26.21 -28.89 -35.96
CA LYS A 75 -27.37 -28.65 -36.79
C LYS A 75 -27.86 -29.93 -37.45
N GLN A 76 -26.93 -30.70 -37.99
CA GLN A 76 -27.26 -31.95 -38.67
C GLN A 76 -27.75 -33.03 -37.71
N ILE A 77 -27.18 -33.16 -36.52
CA ILE A 77 -27.65 -34.07 -35.47
C ILE A 77 -29.09 -33.74 -35.05
N ILE A 78 -29.43 -32.47 -34.88
CA ILE A 78 -30.79 -32.05 -34.55
C ILE A 78 -31.76 -32.46 -35.66
N GLN A 79 -31.44 -32.19 -36.92
CA GLN A 79 -32.25 -32.57 -38.05
C GLN A 79 -32.44 -34.09 -38.12
N ASP A 80 -31.35 -34.86 -37.99
CA ASP A 80 -31.41 -36.33 -38.05
C ASP A 80 -32.23 -36.93 -36.90
N LEU A 81 -32.21 -36.36 -35.72
CA LEU A 81 -33.05 -36.76 -34.58
C LEU A 81 -34.51 -36.42 -34.83
N GLU A 82 -34.81 -35.31 -35.50
CA GLU A 82 -36.17 -34.93 -35.89
C GLU A 82 -36.72 -35.90 -36.93
N GLU A 83 -35.94 -36.23 -37.99
CA GLU A 83 -36.29 -37.18 -39.02
C GLU A 83 -36.56 -38.59 -38.47
N GLN A 84 -35.84 -39.00 -37.42
CA GLN A 84 -36.06 -40.29 -36.74
C GLN A 84 -37.20 -40.24 -35.68
N GLY A 85 -37.85 -39.10 -35.50
CA GLY A 85 -38.89 -38.92 -34.49
C GLY A 85 -38.39 -39.01 -33.05
N LEU A 86 -37.10 -38.80 -32.82
CA LEU A 86 -36.46 -38.87 -31.49
C LEU A 86 -36.34 -37.48 -30.83
N LEU A 87 -36.48 -36.40 -31.59
CA LEU A 87 -36.51 -35.04 -31.04
C LEU A 87 -37.92 -34.69 -30.53
N ILE A 88 -38.06 -34.56 -29.22
CA ILE A 88 -39.35 -34.27 -28.60
C ILE A 88 -39.60 -32.76 -28.56
N LYS A 89 -38.56 -31.97 -28.16
CA LYS A 89 -38.71 -30.54 -27.90
C LYS A 89 -37.34 -29.85 -27.95
N THR A 90 -37.32 -28.63 -28.42
CA THR A 90 -36.17 -27.68 -28.32
C THR A 90 -36.60 -26.46 -27.51
N GLU A 91 -35.85 -26.12 -26.47
CA GLU A 91 -36.10 -24.96 -25.61
C GLU A 91 -34.89 -24.06 -25.52
N PRO A 92 -35.05 -22.74 -25.44
CA PRO A 92 -33.97 -21.83 -25.11
C PRO A 92 -33.40 -22.13 -23.73
N HIS A 93 -32.08 -22.29 -23.63
CA HIS A 93 -31.39 -22.54 -22.37
C HIS A 93 -30.24 -21.54 -22.21
N VAL A 94 -30.18 -20.88 -21.05
CA VAL A 94 -29.11 -19.92 -20.73
C VAL A 94 -28.13 -20.57 -19.77
N HIS A 95 -26.88 -20.66 -20.16
CA HIS A 95 -25.79 -21.17 -19.33
C HIS A 95 -24.49 -20.42 -19.61
N ASN A 96 -23.54 -20.53 -18.70
CA ASN A 96 -22.21 -19.95 -18.87
C ASN A 96 -21.36 -20.83 -19.79
N VAL A 97 -20.81 -20.21 -20.84
CA VAL A 97 -19.90 -20.87 -21.79
C VAL A 97 -18.50 -20.31 -21.59
N GLY A 98 -17.53 -21.18 -21.35
CA GLY A 98 -16.12 -20.83 -21.27
C GLY A 98 -15.60 -20.31 -22.62
N THR A 99 -14.94 -19.15 -22.61
CA THR A 99 -14.31 -18.59 -23.80
C THR A 99 -12.84 -18.26 -23.55
N CYS A 100 -12.02 -18.36 -24.59
CA CYS A 100 -10.63 -17.89 -24.53
C CYS A 100 -10.60 -16.40 -24.16
N TYR A 101 -9.87 -16.04 -23.12
CA TYR A 101 -9.77 -14.65 -22.67
C TYR A 101 -9.15 -13.71 -23.73
N ARG A 102 -8.35 -14.26 -24.65
CA ARG A 102 -7.65 -13.52 -25.69
C ARG A 102 -8.47 -13.36 -26.97
N CYS A 103 -8.91 -14.48 -27.59
CA CYS A 103 -9.61 -14.46 -28.87
C CYS A 103 -11.13 -14.64 -28.76
N LYS A 104 -11.68 -14.89 -27.58
CA LYS A 104 -13.11 -15.10 -27.30
C LYS A 104 -13.73 -16.33 -27.95
N THR A 105 -12.93 -17.19 -28.56
CA THR A 105 -13.41 -18.47 -29.09
C THR A 105 -13.89 -19.37 -27.94
N THR A 106 -14.99 -20.09 -28.17
CA THR A 106 -15.52 -21.08 -27.21
C THR A 106 -14.48 -22.15 -26.93
N VAL A 107 -14.26 -22.44 -25.67
CA VAL A 107 -13.40 -23.54 -25.21
C VAL A 107 -14.22 -24.81 -25.17
N GLU A 108 -13.72 -25.85 -25.86
CA GLU A 108 -14.30 -27.22 -25.84
C GLU A 108 -13.45 -28.05 -24.86
N PRO A 109 -13.99 -28.53 -23.73
CA PRO A 109 -13.27 -29.40 -22.82
C PRO A 109 -12.97 -30.74 -23.52
N MET A 110 -11.72 -31.19 -23.38
CA MET A 110 -11.26 -32.48 -23.96
C MET A 110 -10.23 -33.11 -23.03
N THR A 111 -10.31 -34.42 -22.83
CA THR A 111 -9.26 -35.15 -22.12
C THR A 111 -8.02 -35.31 -23.01
N SER A 112 -6.84 -35.21 -22.39
CA SER A 112 -5.55 -35.44 -23.04
C SER A 112 -4.55 -36.04 -22.05
N THR A 113 -3.57 -36.75 -22.54
CA THR A 113 -2.47 -37.23 -21.70
C THR A 113 -1.58 -36.06 -21.31
N GLN A 114 -1.36 -35.90 -20.01
CA GLN A 114 -0.60 -34.78 -19.45
C GLN A 114 0.33 -35.30 -18.36
N TRP A 115 1.37 -34.52 -18.07
CA TRP A 115 2.23 -34.74 -16.92
C TRP A 115 1.64 -34.11 -15.66
N PHE A 116 1.61 -34.90 -14.58
CA PHE A 116 1.09 -34.43 -13.27
C PHE A 116 2.11 -34.68 -12.17
N VAL A 117 2.17 -33.71 -11.23
CA VAL A 117 2.79 -33.91 -9.93
C VAL A 117 1.72 -34.40 -8.96
N LYS A 118 1.97 -35.51 -8.29
CA LYS A 118 1.12 -36.02 -7.23
C LYS A 118 1.29 -35.17 -5.99
N MET A 119 0.29 -34.33 -5.68
CA MET A 119 0.43 -33.28 -4.67
C MET A 119 0.26 -33.74 -3.23
N GLN A 120 -0.50 -34.81 -2.98
CA GLN A 120 -0.81 -35.27 -1.62
C GLN A 120 0.42 -35.48 -0.72
N PRO A 121 1.51 -36.12 -1.19
CA PRO A 121 2.72 -36.30 -0.37
C PRO A 121 3.46 -35.00 -0.06
N LEU A 122 3.37 -34.00 -0.95
CA LEU A 122 4.05 -32.71 -0.82
C LEU A 122 3.27 -31.73 0.07
N ALA A 123 1.95 -31.85 0.07
CA ALA A 123 1.07 -30.95 0.81
C ALA A 123 1.20 -31.11 2.33
N GLY A 124 1.31 -32.32 2.83
CA GLY A 124 1.38 -32.59 4.26
C GLY A 124 2.52 -31.84 4.98
N PRO A 125 3.78 -32.06 4.60
CA PRO A 125 4.92 -31.32 5.17
C PRO A 125 4.82 -29.80 5.00
N ALA A 126 4.28 -29.34 3.87
CA ALA A 126 4.12 -27.91 3.59
C ALA A 126 3.05 -27.23 4.48
N ILE A 127 1.96 -27.92 4.80
CA ILE A 127 0.96 -27.47 5.78
C ILE A 127 1.57 -27.42 7.17
N GLU A 128 2.31 -28.46 7.56
CA GLU A 128 2.92 -28.54 8.89
C GLU A 128 3.96 -27.45 9.13
N ALA A 129 4.75 -27.08 8.11
CA ALA A 129 5.71 -25.99 8.21
C ALA A 129 5.05 -24.64 8.59
N VAL A 130 3.79 -24.41 8.16
CA VAL A 130 3.03 -23.20 8.52
C VAL A 130 2.33 -23.38 9.88
N ARG A 131 1.72 -24.53 10.15
CA ARG A 131 1.03 -24.79 11.41
C ARG A 131 1.95 -24.79 12.63
N SER A 132 3.16 -25.31 12.47
CA SER A 132 4.19 -25.30 13.54
C SER A 132 4.80 -23.90 13.76
N GLY A 133 4.54 -22.94 12.88
CA GLY A 133 5.12 -21.60 12.92
C GLY A 133 6.56 -21.52 12.38
N GLN A 134 7.06 -22.58 11.74
CA GLN A 134 8.33 -22.54 11.01
C GLN A 134 8.29 -21.51 9.87
N ILE A 135 7.14 -21.38 9.21
CA ILE A 135 6.85 -20.32 8.24
C ILE A 135 5.68 -19.49 8.77
N LYS A 136 5.88 -18.18 8.89
CA LYS A 136 4.86 -17.23 9.35
C LYS A 136 4.37 -16.38 8.18
N PHE A 137 3.09 -16.10 8.13
CA PHE A 137 2.50 -15.13 7.21
C PHE A 137 2.26 -13.80 7.93
N VAL A 138 2.57 -12.73 7.27
CA VAL A 138 2.26 -11.37 7.74
C VAL A 138 1.40 -10.69 6.67
N PRO A 139 0.11 -10.37 6.95
CA PRO A 139 -0.66 -10.68 8.17
C PRO A 139 -1.07 -12.17 8.28
N ASP A 140 -1.30 -12.64 9.50
CA ASP A 140 -1.64 -14.04 9.82
C ASP A 140 -2.86 -14.59 9.07
N ARG A 141 -3.82 -13.75 8.70
CA ARG A 141 -5.03 -14.17 7.95
C ARG A 141 -4.71 -14.93 6.68
N PHE A 142 -3.57 -14.68 6.05
CA PHE A 142 -3.15 -15.38 4.82
C PHE A 142 -2.61 -16.78 5.07
N ALA A 143 -2.21 -17.11 6.29
CA ALA A 143 -1.90 -18.50 6.66
C ALA A 143 -3.15 -19.39 6.53
N THR A 144 -4.31 -18.89 6.96
CA THR A 144 -5.59 -19.60 6.80
C THR A 144 -5.92 -19.83 5.32
N THR A 145 -5.73 -18.81 4.48
CA THR A 145 -5.93 -18.92 3.02
C THR A 145 -5.00 -19.97 2.40
N TYR A 146 -3.72 -19.94 2.78
CA TYR A 146 -2.71 -20.91 2.33
C TYR A 146 -3.09 -22.34 2.75
N ILE A 147 -3.39 -22.56 4.04
CA ILE A 147 -3.73 -23.89 4.58
C ILE A 147 -4.97 -24.44 3.89
N HIS A 148 -6.02 -23.63 3.76
CA HIS A 148 -7.26 -24.07 3.07
C HIS A 148 -7.00 -24.49 1.63
N TRP A 149 -6.18 -23.74 0.91
CA TRP A 149 -5.81 -24.11 -0.46
C TRP A 149 -5.01 -25.42 -0.52
N MET A 150 -4.03 -25.59 0.40
CA MET A 150 -3.19 -26.79 0.46
C MET A 150 -3.96 -28.05 0.89
N GLU A 151 -4.95 -27.92 1.80
CA GLU A 151 -5.81 -29.04 2.21
C GLU A 151 -6.71 -29.54 1.07
N ASN A 152 -7.07 -28.66 0.14
CA ASN A 152 -7.92 -28.97 -1.00
C ASN A 152 -7.14 -29.08 -2.32
N ILE A 153 -5.81 -29.22 -2.24
CA ILE A 153 -4.96 -29.25 -3.43
C ILE A 153 -5.21 -30.51 -4.26
N ARG A 154 -5.33 -30.32 -5.56
CA ARG A 154 -5.42 -31.42 -6.55
C ARG A 154 -4.06 -31.64 -7.20
N ASP A 155 -3.89 -32.82 -7.81
CA ASP A 155 -2.70 -33.12 -8.60
C ASP A 155 -2.45 -32.02 -9.65
N TRP A 156 -1.23 -31.58 -9.73
CA TRP A 156 -0.85 -30.41 -10.54
C TRP A 156 -0.39 -30.85 -11.92
N CYS A 157 -1.17 -30.50 -12.95
CA CYS A 157 -0.75 -30.63 -14.33
C CYS A 157 0.40 -29.67 -14.64
N ILE A 158 1.56 -30.19 -14.99
CA ILE A 158 2.79 -29.42 -15.23
C ILE A 158 3.16 -29.29 -16.71
N SER A 159 2.50 -30.04 -17.62
CA SER A 159 2.74 -29.92 -19.06
C SER A 159 1.92 -28.79 -19.69
N ARG A 160 2.52 -28.13 -20.68
CA ARG A 160 1.91 -27.06 -21.47
C ARG A 160 2.24 -27.25 -22.94
N GLN A 161 1.25 -27.08 -23.80
CA GLN A 161 1.36 -27.13 -25.25
C GLN A 161 1.73 -25.72 -25.77
N LEU A 162 2.95 -25.27 -25.46
CA LEU A 162 3.48 -23.97 -25.85
C LEU A 162 4.71 -24.13 -26.72
N TRP A 163 4.89 -23.22 -27.67
CA TRP A 163 6.06 -23.18 -28.53
C TRP A 163 7.35 -22.86 -27.79
N TRP A 164 7.26 -22.00 -26.75
CA TRP A 164 8.40 -21.53 -25.98
C TRP A 164 8.29 -21.94 -24.51
N GLY A 165 9.34 -22.57 -23.99
CA GLY A 165 9.44 -23.00 -22.61
C GLY A 165 10.50 -24.07 -22.39
N HIS A 166 10.59 -24.59 -21.17
CA HIS A 166 11.48 -25.71 -20.83
C HIS A 166 10.82 -27.00 -21.29
N ARG A 167 11.38 -27.66 -22.29
CA ARG A 167 10.87 -28.97 -22.75
C ARG A 167 10.95 -29.99 -21.64
N ILE A 168 9.91 -30.83 -21.55
CA ILE A 168 9.87 -31.95 -20.59
C ILE A 168 11.00 -32.92 -20.94
N PRO A 169 11.86 -33.30 -19.97
CA PRO A 169 13.03 -34.12 -20.19
C PRO A 169 12.66 -35.64 -20.25
N ALA A 170 11.60 -35.96 -20.95
CA ALA A 170 11.13 -37.33 -21.19
C ALA A 170 11.31 -37.69 -22.67
N TYR A 171 11.74 -38.90 -22.91
CA TYR A 171 12.03 -39.46 -24.25
C TYR A 171 11.26 -40.75 -24.45
N TYR A 172 10.60 -40.89 -25.58
CA TYR A 172 9.76 -42.04 -25.92
C TYR A 172 10.38 -42.81 -27.09
N CYS A 173 10.38 -44.12 -26.98
CA CYS A 173 10.86 -44.98 -28.04
C CYS A 173 9.77 -45.18 -29.10
N ASP A 174 10.11 -44.94 -30.37
CA ASP A 174 9.19 -45.11 -31.51
C ASP A 174 8.81 -46.58 -31.74
N ASP A 175 9.70 -47.52 -31.34
CA ASP A 175 9.52 -48.96 -31.65
C ASP A 175 8.83 -49.73 -30.50
N CYS A 176 9.17 -49.49 -29.26
CA CYS A 176 8.67 -50.29 -28.14
C CYS A 176 7.90 -49.49 -27.05
N GLY A 177 7.73 -48.19 -27.23
CA GLY A 177 7.00 -47.33 -26.29
C GLY A 177 7.69 -47.11 -24.94
N GLU A 178 8.97 -47.53 -24.77
CA GLU A 178 9.73 -47.30 -23.54
C GLU A 178 9.92 -45.80 -23.32
N MET A 179 9.76 -45.35 -22.09
CA MET A 179 9.95 -43.96 -21.70
C MET A 179 11.17 -43.83 -20.80
N VAL A 180 12.02 -42.85 -21.09
CA VAL A 180 13.21 -42.52 -20.32
C VAL A 180 13.19 -41.04 -19.93
N VAL A 181 13.38 -40.73 -18.65
CA VAL A 181 13.56 -39.37 -18.18
C VAL A 181 15.05 -39.10 -17.98
N SER A 182 15.58 -38.08 -18.63
CA SER A 182 17.02 -37.79 -18.61
C SER A 182 17.28 -36.27 -18.75
N ALA A 183 18.26 -35.77 -18.01
CA ALA A 183 18.77 -34.42 -18.18
C ALA A 183 19.62 -34.23 -19.43
N GLN A 184 20.07 -35.35 -20.04
CA GLN A 184 20.83 -35.37 -21.29
C GLN A 184 19.97 -35.91 -22.42
N GLU A 185 20.23 -35.49 -23.64
CA GLU A 185 19.52 -36.01 -24.82
C GLU A 185 19.70 -37.50 -24.97
N VAL A 186 18.60 -38.22 -25.20
CA VAL A 186 18.58 -39.67 -25.41
C VAL A 186 18.07 -39.97 -26.82
N HIS A 187 18.94 -40.44 -27.69
CA HIS A 187 18.60 -40.75 -29.07
C HIS A 187 18.29 -42.22 -29.32
N THR A 188 18.80 -43.12 -28.46
CA THR A 188 18.70 -44.56 -28.63
C THR A 188 18.05 -45.19 -27.40
N CYS A 189 17.04 -46.01 -27.63
CA CYS A 189 16.32 -46.72 -26.59
C CYS A 189 17.22 -47.72 -25.85
N PRO A 190 17.34 -47.64 -24.52
CA PRO A 190 18.16 -48.59 -23.76
C PRO A 190 17.60 -50.02 -23.75
N LYS A 191 16.31 -50.20 -24.09
CA LYS A 191 15.64 -51.51 -24.07
C LYS A 191 15.69 -52.24 -25.39
N CYS A 192 15.47 -51.57 -26.52
CA CYS A 192 15.36 -52.20 -27.82
C CYS A 192 16.34 -51.67 -28.88
N GLY A 193 17.09 -50.60 -28.59
CA GLY A 193 17.98 -49.97 -29.55
C GLY A 193 17.31 -49.07 -30.59
N GLY A 194 15.98 -48.89 -30.50
CA GLY A 194 15.21 -48.08 -31.43
C GLY A 194 15.42 -46.57 -31.23
N LYS A 195 14.88 -45.77 -32.15
CA LYS A 195 14.97 -44.32 -32.11
C LYS A 195 14.09 -43.74 -30.99
N MET A 196 14.58 -42.71 -30.34
CA MET A 196 13.82 -41.98 -29.32
C MET A 196 13.54 -40.53 -29.75
N HIS A 197 12.39 -40.03 -29.38
CA HIS A 197 12.01 -38.60 -29.50
C HIS A 197 11.67 -38.03 -28.15
N GLN A 198 12.02 -36.76 -27.96
CA GLN A 198 11.70 -36.02 -26.73
C GLN A 198 10.26 -35.56 -26.75
N ASP A 199 9.63 -35.53 -25.56
CA ASP A 199 8.31 -34.93 -25.35
C ASP A 199 8.23 -33.53 -25.97
N GLU A 200 7.14 -33.23 -26.69
CA GLU A 200 6.94 -31.95 -27.37
C GLU A 200 6.45 -30.84 -26.41
N ASP A 201 5.85 -31.24 -25.29
CA ASP A 201 5.33 -30.34 -24.31
C ASP A 201 6.46 -29.66 -23.50
N VAL A 202 6.13 -28.50 -22.94
CA VAL A 202 7.02 -27.74 -22.03
C VAL A 202 6.46 -27.75 -20.62
N LEU A 203 7.33 -27.53 -19.65
CA LEU A 203 6.93 -27.41 -18.25
C LEU A 203 6.18 -26.10 -18.00
N ASP A 204 5.21 -26.14 -17.09
CA ASP A 204 4.54 -24.97 -16.53
C ASP A 204 5.60 -23.99 -15.97
N THR A 205 5.44 -22.71 -16.27
CA THR A 205 6.34 -21.64 -15.78
C THR A 205 6.53 -21.66 -14.25
N TRP A 206 5.46 -22.01 -13.53
CA TRP A 206 5.48 -22.12 -12.08
C TRP A 206 6.32 -23.29 -11.55
N PHE A 207 6.62 -24.27 -12.39
CA PHE A 207 7.47 -25.41 -12.02
C PHE A 207 8.92 -24.97 -11.77
N SER A 208 9.49 -24.19 -12.67
CA SER A 208 10.81 -23.59 -12.47
C SER A 208 10.80 -22.42 -11.50
N SER A 209 9.73 -21.59 -11.47
CA SER A 209 9.59 -20.48 -10.53
C SER A 209 9.57 -20.94 -9.07
N ALA A 210 9.11 -22.16 -8.79
CA ALA A 210 9.12 -22.75 -7.46
C ALA A 210 10.53 -23.00 -6.91
N LEU A 211 11.53 -23.09 -7.78
CA LEU A 211 12.92 -23.33 -7.40
C LEU A 211 13.69 -22.05 -7.00
N TRP A 212 13.07 -20.87 -7.20
CA TRP A 212 13.70 -19.56 -7.02
C TRP A 212 14.55 -19.43 -5.73
N PRO A 213 14.07 -19.82 -4.53
CA PRO A 213 14.80 -19.55 -3.29
C PRO A 213 16.17 -20.23 -3.21
N PHE A 214 16.40 -21.28 -3.97
CA PHE A 214 17.63 -22.06 -3.91
C PHE A 214 18.33 -22.20 -5.27
N SER A 215 17.61 -22.23 -6.39
CA SER A 215 18.22 -22.36 -7.71
C SER A 215 19.06 -21.15 -8.11
N THR A 216 18.65 -19.93 -7.73
CA THR A 216 19.40 -18.69 -7.97
C THR A 216 20.70 -18.60 -7.18
N LEU A 217 20.83 -19.42 -6.14
CA LEU A 217 22.02 -19.52 -5.29
C LEU A 217 22.95 -20.68 -5.72
N GLY A 218 22.68 -21.30 -6.86
CA GLY A 218 23.53 -22.32 -7.48
C GLY A 218 23.12 -23.77 -7.21
N TRP A 219 21.97 -24.03 -6.53
CA TRP A 219 21.48 -25.41 -6.37
C TRP A 219 21.33 -26.08 -7.76
N PRO A 220 21.71 -27.38 -7.94
CA PRO A 220 21.97 -28.40 -6.91
C PRO A 220 23.41 -28.41 -6.33
N GLU A 221 24.29 -27.54 -6.79
CA GLU A 221 25.65 -27.44 -6.27
C GLU A 221 25.66 -26.77 -4.88
N GLN A 222 26.60 -27.20 -4.03
CA GLN A 222 26.75 -26.67 -2.67
C GLN A 222 27.65 -25.42 -2.70
N THR A 223 27.18 -24.34 -3.32
CA THR A 223 27.90 -23.07 -3.42
C THR A 223 28.00 -22.35 -2.08
N GLU A 224 28.91 -21.39 -1.95
CA GLU A 224 29.03 -20.55 -0.76
C GLU A 224 27.78 -19.67 -0.57
N ASP A 225 27.21 -19.16 -1.66
CA ASP A 225 25.97 -18.38 -1.64
C ASP A 225 24.79 -19.22 -1.12
N LEU A 226 24.65 -20.46 -1.58
CA LEU A 226 23.60 -21.36 -1.09
C LEU A 226 23.76 -21.66 0.40
N LYS A 227 24.99 -21.87 0.88
CA LYS A 227 25.25 -22.12 2.31
C LYS A 227 24.95 -20.90 3.16
N TYR A 228 25.21 -19.70 2.66
CA TYR A 228 25.06 -18.44 3.42
C TYR A 228 23.63 -17.89 3.39
N PHE A 229 22.99 -17.84 2.22
CA PHE A 229 21.70 -17.18 2.04
C PHE A 229 20.48 -18.09 2.12
N TYR A 230 20.65 -19.43 2.08
CA TYR A 230 19.54 -20.36 2.15
C TYR A 230 19.51 -21.15 3.47
N PRO A 231 18.37 -21.25 4.19
CA PRO A 231 17.06 -20.60 3.90
C PRO A 231 17.13 -19.08 3.98
N THR A 232 16.24 -18.41 3.21
CA THR A 232 16.11 -16.96 3.28
C THR A 232 15.22 -16.53 4.47
N ASP A 233 15.22 -15.23 4.81
CA ASP A 233 14.45 -14.74 5.97
C ASP A 233 13.03 -14.36 5.56
N VAL A 234 12.87 -13.47 4.57
CA VAL A 234 11.58 -12.89 4.20
C VAL A 234 11.32 -13.02 2.71
N LEU A 235 10.18 -13.61 2.35
CA LEU A 235 9.61 -13.54 1.01
C LEU A 235 8.54 -12.45 0.99
N VAL A 236 8.63 -11.50 0.06
CA VAL A 236 7.63 -10.45 -0.14
C VAL A 236 6.87 -10.68 -1.44
N THR A 237 5.53 -10.76 -1.38
CA THR A 237 4.69 -10.99 -2.56
C THR A 237 3.25 -10.52 -2.36
N GLY A 238 2.48 -10.45 -3.46
CA GLY A 238 1.04 -10.20 -3.43
C GLY A 238 0.25 -11.44 -3.00
N TYR A 239 -0.93 -11.22 -2.42
CA TYR A 239 -1.80 -12.31 -1.97
C TYR A 239 -2.36 -13.17 -3.12
N ASP A 240 -2.45 -12.63 -4.31
CA ASP A 240 -3.06 -13.29 -5.47
C ASP A 240 -2.21 -14.44 -6.05
N ILE A 241 -0.93 -14.52 -5.69
CA ILE A 241 -0.02 -15.58 -6.11
C ILE A 241 0.43 -16.50 -4.96
N ILE A 242 -0.25 -16.48 -3.82
CA ILE A 242 0.00 -17.46 -2.74
C ILE A 242 -0.09 -18.91 -3.27
N PRO A 243 -1.16 -19.33 -3.98
CA PRO A 243 -1.25 -20.68 -4.53
C PRO A 243 -0.23 -20.97 -5.62
N PHE A 244 0.07 -19.99 -6.45
CA PHE A 244 0.88 -20.21 -7.66
C PHE A 244 2.38 -20.16 -7.39
N TRP A 245 2.83 -19.35 -6.43
CA TRP A 245 4.24 -19.15 -6.17
C TRP A 245 4.65 -19.54 -4.76
N VAL A 246 4.04 -18.94 -3.72
CA VAL A 246 4.43 -19.19 -2.33
C VAL A 246 4.31 -20.66 -1.97
N ALA A 247 3.15 -21.27 -2.19
CA ALA A 247 2.91 -22.67 -1.88
C ALA A 247 3.88 -23.59 -2.61
N ARG A 248 4.15 -23.28 -3.88
CA ARG A 248 5.06 -24.07 -4.72
C ARG A 248 6.51 -23.95 -4.29
N MET A 249 6.97 -22.77 -3.87
CA MET A 249 8.31 -22.63 -3.28
C MET A 249 8.43 -23.40 -1.97
N ILE A 250 7.40 -23.39 -1.13
CA ILE A 250 7.41 -24.09 0.17
C ILE A 250 7.57 -25.60 -0.05
N PHE A 251 6.68 -26.23 -0.83
CA PHE A 251 6.78 -27.68 -1.01
C PHE A 251 8.00 -28.10 -1.84
N SER A 252 8.43 -27.28 -2.81
CA SER A 252 9.65 -27.56 -3.57
C SER A 252 10.91 -27.44 -2.71
N GLY A 253 10.99 -26.41 -1.85
CA GLY A 253 12.08 -26.25 -0.92
C GLY A 253 12.18 -27.44 0.04
N LEU A 254 11.07 -27.84 0.66
CA LEU A 254 11.02 -28.99 1.57
C LEU A 254 11.40 -30.29 0.87
N GLU A 255 10.91 -30.54 -0.35
CA GLU A 255 11.19 -31.76 -1.11
C GLU A 255 12.66 -31.85 -1.56
N HIS A 256 13.21 -30.79 -2.13
CA HIS A 256 14.53 -30.82 -2.74
C HIS A 256 15.68 -30.56 -1.78
N THR A 257 15.44 -29.79 -0.71
CA THR A 257 16.50 -29.38 0.24
C THR A 257 16.29 -29.89 1.66
N GLY A 258 15.11 -30.42 1.97
CA GLY A 258 14.72 -30.81 3.33
C GLY A 258 14.50 -29.66 4.29
N LYS A 259 14.48 -28.40 3.80
CA LYS A 259 14.36 -27.19 4.63
C LYS A 259 13.26 -26.28 4.09
N ALA A 260 12.56 -25.58 5.00
CA ALA A 260 11.67 -24.50 4.60
C ALA A 260 12.47 -23.39 3.90
N PRO A 261 12.01 -22.87 2.76
CA PRO A 261 12.80 -21.95 1.94
C PRO A 261 12.95 -20.55 2.53
N PHE A 262 12.07 -20.14 3.42
CA PHE A 262 12.05 -18.85 4.14
C PHE A 262 11.27 -18.99 5.44
N SER A 263 11.51 -18.06 6.38
CA SER A 263 10.85 -18.06 7.69
C SER A 263 9.57 -17.20 7.72
N THR A 264 9.51 -16.16 6.89
CA THR A 264 8.40 -15.20 6.87
C THR A 264 7.91 -14.94 5.44
N VAL A 265 6.60 -14.90 5.26
CA VAL A 265 5.93 -14.47 4.02
C VAL A 265 5.21 -13.15 4.30
N LEU A 266 5.79 -12.05 3.85
CA LEU A 266 5.19 -10.73 3.93
C LEU A 266 4.29 -10.52 2.71
N ILE A 267 3.00 -10.40 2.96
CA ILE A 267 2.00 -10.20 1.91
C ILE A 267 1.67 -8.72 1.79
N HIS A 268 1.87 -8.18 0.61
CA HIS A 268 1.39 -6.85 0.25
C HIS A 268 0.06 -6.92 -0.53
N GLY A 269 -0.69 -5.82 -0.50
CA GLY A 269 -1.89 -5.65 -1.33
C GLY A 269 -1.56 -5.31 -2.78
N LEU A 270 -2.58 -5.22 -3.61
CA LEU A 270 -2.46 -4.81 -5.01
C LEU A 270 -2.69 -3.30 -5.14
N ILE A 271 -1.95 -2.69 -6.07
CA ILE A 271 -2.18 -1.31 -6.46
C ILE A 271 -3.39 -1.27 -7.40
N ARG A 272 -4.32 -0.34 -7.14
CA ARG A 272 -5.53 -0.12 -7.91
C ARG A 272 -5.60 1.32 -8.41
N ASP A 273 -6.35 1.54 -9.47
CA ASP A 273 -6.61 2.90 -9.96
C ASP A 273 -7.51 3.69 -8.98
N GLU A 274 -7.73 4.97 -9.24
CA GLU A 274 -8.56 5.86 -8.39
C GLU A 274 -9.99 5.35 -8.20
N GLN A 275 -10.53 4.58 -9.17
CA GLN A 275 -11.84 3.95 -9.11
C GLN A 275 -11.82 2.59 -8.37
N GLY A 276 -10.64 2.13 -7.92
CA GLY A 276 -10.47 0.86 -7.22
C GLY A 276 -10.38 -0.37 -8.13
N ARG A 277 -10.22 -0.20 -9.46
CA ARG A 277 -10.06 -1.29 -10.42
C ARG A 277 -8.60 -1.75 -10.45
N LYS A 278 -8.38 -3.05 -10.61
CA LYS A 278 -7.03 -3.60 -10.81
C LYS A 278 -6.43 -3.05 -12.10
N PHE A 279 -5.16 -2.67 -12.07
CA PHE A 279 -4.42 -2.29 -13.28
C PHE A 279 -4.35 -3.48 -14.24
N SER A 280 -4.74 -3.26 -15.48
CA SER A 280 -4.64 -4.29 -16.52
C SER A 280 -4.40 -3.67 -17.91
N LYS A 281 -3.66 -4.40 -18.75
CA LYS A 281 -3.40 -3.99 -20.13
C LYS A 281 -4.69 -3.85 -20.95
N SER A 282 -5.69 -4.70 -20.66
CA SER A 282 -6.98 -4.69 -21.37
C SER A 282 -7.86 -3.49 -21.03
N LEU A 283 -7.71 -2.90 -19.85
CA LEU A 283 -8.43 -1.70 -19.43
C LEU A 283 -7.69 -0.41 -19.82
N GLY A 284 -6.42 -0.49 -20.22
CA GLY A 284 -5.60 0.67 -20.55
C GLY A 284 -5.43 1.66 -19.38
N ASN A 285 -5.65 1.21 -18.15
CA ASN A 285 -5.54 2.04 -16.93
C ASN A 285 -4.18 1.92 -16.24
N GLY A 286 -3.21 1.24 -16.87
CA GLY A 286 -1.86 1.11 -16.35
C GLY A 286 -1.12 2.46 -16.35
N ILE A 287 -0.38 2.74 -15.28
CA ILE A 287 0.52 3.88 -15.16
C ILE A 287 1.94 3.31 -15.26
N ASP A 288 2.77 3.87 -16.13
CA ASP A 288 4.19 3.49 -16.18
C ASP A 288 4.91 4.13 -14.98
N PRO A 289 5.55 3.33 -14.11
CA PRO A 289 6.34 3.87 -13.02
C PRO A 289 7.44 4.81 -13.46
N MET A 290 8.01 4.63 -14.68
CA MET A 290 9.07 5.49 -15.20
C MET A 290 8.56 6.91 -15.47
N ASP A 291 7.34 7.07 -16.00
CA ASP A 291 6.74 8.40 -16.20
C ASP A 291 6.59 9.15 -14.86
N ILE A 292 6.24 8.42 -13.79
CA ILE A 292 6.13 8.99 -12.44
C ILE A 292 7.50 9.36 -11.88
N ILE A 293 8.49 8.52 -12.09
CA ILE A 293 9.88 8.76 -11.65
C ILE A 293 10.46 9.99 -12.35
N ASP A 294 10.23 10.12 -13.65
CA ASP A 294 10.73 11.25 -14.44
C ASP A 294 10.11 12.59 -14.00
N GLU A 295 8.83 12.59 -13.62
CA GLU A 295 8.12 13.81 -13.20
C GLU A 295 8.31 14.16 -11.72
N TYR A 296 8.36 13.17 -10.82
CA TYR A 296 8.31 13.38 -9.36
C TYR A 296 9.53 12.87 -8.62
N GLY A 297 10.36 12.05 -9.24
CA GLY A 297 11.52 11.39 -8.62
C GLY A 297 11.19 10.01 -8.03
N ALA A 298 12.17 9.12 -8.02
CA ALA A 298 12.03 7.76 -7.51
C ALA A 298 11.66 7.71 -6.02
N ASP A 299 12.27 8.57 -5.20
CA ASP A 299 11.99 8.62 -3.76
C ASP A 299 10.55 9.00 -3.44
N ALA A 300 9.95 9.91 -4.23
CA ALA A 300 8.56 10.28 -4.06
C ALA A 300 7.62 9.11 -4.33
N LEU A 301 7.86 8.35 -5.41
CA LEU A 301 7.08 7.16 -5.72
C LEU A 301 7.24 6.09 -4.64
N ARG A 302 8.49 5.78 -4.25
CA ARG A 302 8.79 4.76 -3.22
C ARG A 302 8.11 5.08 -1.90
N PHE A 303 8.22 6.32 -1.43
CA PHE A 303 7.61 6.77 -0.18
C PHE A 303 6.08 6.69 -0.23
N THR A 304 5.48 7.10 -1.35
CA THR A 304 4.01 7.01 -1.57
C THR A 304 3.51 5.56 -1.49
N LEU A 305 4.25 4.61 -2.09
CA LEU A 305 3.84 3.21 -2.11
C LEU A 305 3.91 2.54 -0.72
N VAL A 306 4.70 3.08 0.19
CA VAL A 306 4.85 2.53 1.55
C VAL A 306 3.92 3.21 2.54
N THR A 307 3.73 4.54 2.43
CA THR A 307 2.91 5.31 3.37
C THR A 307 1.42 5.04 3.21
N GLY A 308 0.70 5.06 4.34
CA GLY A 308 -0.77 4.93 4.35
C GLY A 308 -1.31 3.54 4.04
N ASN A 309 -0.45 2.52 3.95
CA ASN A 309 -0.84 1.15 3.64
C ASN A 309 -0.46 0.19 4.78
N ALA A 310 -1.36 -0.73 5.09
CA ALA A 310 -1.11 -1.83 6.01
C ALA A 310 -0.85 -3.13 5.21
N PRO A 311 -0.02 -4.06 5.73
CA PRO A 311 0.27 -5.31 5.06
C PRO A 311 -0.99 -6.05 4.59
N GLY A 312 -0.97 -6.54 3.37
CA GLY A 312 -2.06 -7.33 2.76
C GLY A 312 -3.30 -6.55 2.32
N ASN A 313 -3.33 -5.24 2.44
CA ASN A 313 -4.44 -4.41 1.98
C ASN A 313 -4.14 -3.79 0.62
N ASP A 314 -5.15 -3.75 -0.25
CA ASP A 314 -5.04 -3.04 -1.53
C ASP A 314 -4.99 -1.53 -1.29
N MET A 315 -4.20 -0.83 -2.12
CA MET A 315 -4.16 0.62 -2.09
C MET A 315 -4.63 1.22 -3.42
N ARG A 316 -5.32 2.36 -3.35
CA ARG A 316 -5.61 3.17 -4.54
C ARG A 316 -4.47 4.13 -4.77
N PHE A 317 -4.04 4.22 -6.01
CA PHE A 317 -2.95 5.12 -6.39
C PHE A 317 -3.50 6.48 -6.81
N TYR A 318 -3.04 7.53 -6.13
CA TYR A 318 -3.40 8.92 -6.42
C TYR A 318 -2.15 9.76 -6.70
N LEU A 319 -2.12 10.44 -7.83
CA LEU A 319 -1.00 11.33 -8.18
C LEU A 319 -0.77 12.46 -7.16
N ASN A 320 -1.82 12.91 -6.49
CA ASN A 320 -1.68 13.95 -5.45
C ASN A 320 -0.88 13.47 -4.24
N GLU A 321 -0.90 12.18 -3.91
CA GLU A 321 -0.07 11.60 -2.85
C GLU A 321 1.40 11.59 -3.25
N VAL A 322 1.71 11.30 -4.52
CA VAL A 322 3.09 11.40 -5.05
C VAL A 322 3.60 12.84 -4.98
N LYS A 323 2.75 13.82 -5.32
CA LYS A 323 3.08 15.26 -5.17
C LYS A 323 3.38 15.62 -3.73
N SER A 324 2.61 15.09 -2.78
CA SER A 324 2.82 15.30 -1.35
C SER A 324 4.17 14.71 -0.90
N SER A 325 4.49 13.49 -1.34
CA SER A 325 5.77 12.84 -1.07
C SER A 325 6.96 13.60 -1.67
N ARG A 326 6.82 14.16 -2.88
CA ARG A 326 7.82 15.05 -3.47
C ARG A 326 8.00 16.34 -2.65
N ASN A 327 6.91 16.93 -2.18
CA ASN A 327 6.98 18.12 -1.33
C ASN A 327 7.67 17.81 0.00
N PHE A 328 7.47 16.62 0.55
CA PHE A 328 8.20 16.15 1.72
C PHE A 328 9.71 16.03 1.43
N ALA A 329 10.10 15.41 0.31
CA ALA A 329 11.49 15.37 -0.12
C ALA A 329 12.10 16.78 -0.24
N ASN A 330 11.39 17.72 -0.87
CA ASN A 330 11.82 19.10 -0.99
C ASN A 330 11.95 19.80 0.38
N LYS A 331 11.12 19.46 1.36
CA LYS A 331 11.24 20.03 2.72
C LYS A 331 12.53 19.58 3.40
N ILE A 332 12.86 18.28 3.27
CA ILE A 332 14.10 17.72 3.81
C ILE A 332 15.32 18.37 3.14
N TRP A 333 15.29 18.48 1.82
CA TRP A 333 16.34 19.14 1.05
C TRP A 333 16.59 20.57 1.50
N ASN A 334 15.51 21.36 1.66
CA ASN A 334 15.61 22.74 2.09
C ASN A 334 16.12 22.88 3.54
N ALA A 335 15.72 21.96 4.42
CA ALA A 335 16.21 21.91 5.80
C ALA A 335 17.72 21.62 5.84
N ALA A 336 18.17 20.62 5.06
CA ALA A 336 19.57 20.26 4.96
C ALA A 336 20.41 21.39 4.32
N ARG A 337 19.91 22.03 3.26
CA ARG A 337 20.57 23.18 2.63
C ARG A 337 20.70 24.36 3.59
N PHE A 338 19.65 24.61 4.39
CA PHE A 338 19.73 25.61 5.46
C PHE A 338 20.82 25.25 6.48
N ALA A 339 20.83 24.00 6.97
CA ALA A 339 21.83 23.52 7.91
C ALA A 339 23.27 23.70 7.35
N SER A 340 23.53 23.23 6.14
CA SER A 340 24.84 23.31 5.48
C SER A 340 25.37 24.74 5.35
N THR A 341 24.49 25.76 5.32
CA THR A 341 24.90 27.18 5.28
C THR A 341 25.57 27.62 6.59
N TYR A 342 25.24 27.00 7.71
CA TYR A 342 25.71 27.40 9.04
C TYR A 342 26.64 26.36 9.70
N LEU A 343 26.79 25.16 9.12
CA LEU A 343 27.73 24.17 9.63
C LEU A 343 29.16 24.58 9.30
N THR A 344 30.00 24.69 10.33
CA THR A 344 31.44 24.97 10.23
C THR A 344 32.27 23.87 10.89
N ILE A 345 31.63 22.80 11.35
CA ILE A 345 32.26 21.64 11.99
C ILE A 345 32.65 20.62 10.93
N ASP A 346 33.79 19.95 11.15
CA ASP A 346 34.26 18.85 10.29
C ASP A 346 33.85 17.46 10.82
N HIS A 347 33.62 17.37 12.13
CA HIS A 347 33.22 16.13 12.82
C HIS A 347 32.04 16.40 13.74
N VAL A 348 31.20 15.41 13.90
CA VAL A 348 29.99 15.49 14.77
C VAL A 348 30.31 14.93 16.15
N GLN A 349 30.19 15.76 17.18
CA GLN A 349 30.32 15.34 18.56
C GLN A 349 29.23 15.98 19.41
N LEU A 350 28.39 15.17 20.06
CA LEU A 350 27.37 15.70 20.95
C LEU A 350 28.03 16.39 22.16
N PRO A 351 27.62 17.63 22.48
CA PRO A 351 28.17 18.37 23.61
C PRO A 351 27.65 17.82 24.95
N ASP A 352 28.44 17.99 26.02
CA ASP A 352 28.02 17.63 27.38
C ASP A 352 26.96 18.60 27.94
N ASP A 353 27.03 19.87 27.56
CA ASP A 353 26.09 20.93 27.97
C ASP A 353 25.02 21.17 26.89
N LEU A 354 23.95 20.39 26.98
CA LEU A 354 22.79 20.44 26.07
C LEU A 354 21.76 21.45 26.59
N GLN A 355 21.35 22.39 25.73
CA GLN A 355 20.23 23.28 26.03
C GLN A 355 18.89 22.55 26.00
N MET A 356 17.83 23.14 26.55
CA MET A 356 16.51 22.50 26.67
C MET A 356 15.95 22.03 25.30
N GLU A 357 16.09 22.82 24.26
CA GLU A 357 15.68 22.47 22.92
C GLU A 357 16.52 21.34 22.31
N ASP A 358 17.80 21.26 22.64
CA ASP A 358 18.70 20.17 22.21
C ASP A 358 18.31 18.86 22.88
N GLN A 359 18.09 18.88 24.19
CA GLN A 359 17.60 17.72 24.94
C GLN A 359 16.24 17.24 24.42
N TRP A 360 15.34 18.17 24.11
CA TRP A 360 14.03 17.86 23.54
C TRP A 360 14.15 17.13 22.19
N ILE A 361 14.92 17.68 21.23
CA ILE A 361 14.99 17.07 19.91
C ILE A 361 15.72 15.72 19.94
N LEU A 362 16.75 15.57 20.75
CA LEU A 362 17.47 14.30 20.94
C LEU A 362 16.55 13.24 21.58
N HIS A 363 15.74 13.63 22.58
CA HIS A 363 14.73 12.76 23.15
C HIS A 363 13.70 12.34 22.10
N GLN A 364 13.15 13.28 21.33
CA GLN A 364 12.15 13.01 20.27
C GLN A 364 12.72 12.09 19.18
N LEU A 365 13.94 12.34 18.74
CA LEU A 365 14.65 11.48 17.79
C LEU A 365 14.81 10.06 18.35
N ASN A 366 15.25 9.95 19.59
CA ASN A 366 15.49 8.66 20.24
C ASN A 366 14.21 7.82 20.40
N GLN A 367 13.07 8.46 20.71
CA GLN A 367 11.76 7.81 20.72
C GLN A 367 11.34 7.39 19.30
N THR A 368 11.63 8.23 18.31
CA THR A 368 11.35 7.93 16.90
C THR A 368 12.18 6.73 16.42
N ILE A 369 13.47 6.67 16.76
CA ILE A 369 14.33 5.52 16.46
C ILE A 369 13.70 4.22 17.00
N ARG A 370 13.31 4.22 18.29
CA ARG A 370 12.67 3.05 18.91
C ARG A 370 11.41 2.64 18.17
N SER A 371 10.51 3.59 17.96
CA SER A 371 9.23 3.33 17.31
C SER A 371 9.39 2.85 15.86
N VAL A 372 10.31 3.42 15.10
CA VAL A 372 10.59 2.99 13.72
C VAL A 372 11.10 1.55 13.69
N ARG A 373 12.09 1.22 14.53
CA ARG A 373 12.64 -0.15 14.62
C ARG A 373 11.58 -1.17 15.00
N GLU A 374 10.81 -0.90 16.06
CA GLU A 374 9.73 -1.79 16.51
C GLU A 374 8.67 -2.03 15.43
N ASN A 375 8.35 -1.02 14.60
CA ASN A 375 7.40 -1.18 13.51
C ASN A 375 8.03 -1.91 12.30
N LEU A 376 9.30 -1.69 12.01
CA LEU A 376 10.01 -2.46 10.98
C LEU A 376 10.08 -3.95 11.35
N ASP A 377 10.37 -4.28 12.62
CA ASP A 377 10.41 -5.66 13.12
C ASP A 377 9.04 -6.37 13.03
N LYS A 378 7.94 -5.58 13.07
CA LYS A 378 6.57 -6.06 12.89
C LYS A 378 6.10 -6.01 11.43
N PHE A 379 6.94 -5.59 10.50
CA PHE A 379 6.59 -5.32 9.09
C PHE A 379 5.52 -4.24 8.90
N GLU A 380 5.31 -3.36 9.86
CA GLU A 380 4.41 -2.21 9.79
C GLU A 380 5.11 -1.01 9.11
N LEU A 381 5.53 -1.21 7.87
CA LEU A 381 6.37 -0.25 7.11
C LEU A 381 5.71 1.12 6.97
N GLY A 382 4.38 1.14 6.76
CA GLY A 382 3.62 2.37 6.64
C GLY A 382 3.61 3.19 7.93
N ILE A 383 3.55 2.53 9.11
CA ILE A 383 3.61 3.20 10.40
C ILE A 383 5.02 3.74 10.66
N ALA A 384 6.05 2.96 10.34
CA ALA A 384 7.43 3.41 10.45
C ALA A 384 7.69 4.66 9.60
N ALA A 385 7.23 4.66 8.34
CA ALA A 385 7.34 5.80 7.43
C ALA A 385 6.57 7.03 7.93
N GLN A 386 5.37 6.85 8.51
CA GLN A 386 4.58 7.95 9.08
C GLN A 386 5.25 8.57 10.30
N ASN A 387 5.82 7.76 11.20
CA ASN A 387 6.56 8.25 12.36
C ASN A 387 7.77 9.09 11.96
N LEU A 388 8.46 8.70 10.89
CA LEU A 388 9.55 9.48 10.31
C LEU A 388 9.06 10.80 9.70
N TYR A 389 7.96 10.74 8.97
CA TYR A 389 7.33 11.93 8.39
C TYR A 389 6.99 12.96 9.48
N ASP A 390 6.28 12.51 10.54
CA ASP A 390 5.85 13.38 11.64
C ASP A 390 7.05 13.98 12.40
N PHE A 391 8.08 13.18 12.65
CA PHE A 391 9.30 13.67 13.28
C PHE A 391 9.99 14.74 12.42
N ILE A 392 10.20 14.44 11.13
CA ILE A 392 10.92 15.33 10.22
C ILE A 392 10.14 16.62 9.99
N TRP A 393 8.84 16.49 9.69
CA TRP A 393 8.01 17.64 9.35
C TRP A 393 7.75 18.52 10.56
N ASP A 394 7.17 17.92 11.61
CA ASP A 394 6.67 18.68 12.75
C ASP A 394 7.76 19.00 13.77
N LYS A 395 8.63 18.04 14.12
CA LYS A 395 9.60 18.24 15.20
C LYS A 395 10.87 18.92 14.71
N LEU A 396 11.51 18.35 13.68
CA LEU A 396 12.78 18.86 13.16
C LEU A 396 12.61 20.18 12.40
N CYS A 397 11.76 20.18 11.34
CA CYS A 397 11.68 21.33 10.44
C CYS A 397 10.85 22.49 11.00
N ASP A 398 9.66 22.21 11.59
CA ASP A 398 8.77 23.28 12.03
C ASP A 398 9.14 23.85 13.38
N TRP A 399 9.83 23.05 14.22
CA TRP A 399 10.21 23.51 15.54
C TRP A 399 11.72 23.61 15.76
N TYR A 400 12.46 22.50 15.74
CA TYR A 400 13.85 22.53 16.19
C TYR A 400 14.71 23.52 15.42
N ILE A 401 14.65 23.48 14.09
CA ILE A 401 15.39 24.43 13.25
C ILE A 401 15.03 25.88 13.61
N GLU A 402 13.74 26.17 13.83
CA GLU A 402 13.32 27.51 14.24
C GLU A 402 13.84 27.88 15.65
N LEU A 403 13.83 26.95 16.58
CA LEU A 403 14.31 27.19 17.95
C LEU A 403 15.79 27.59 17.98
N ILE A 404 16.63 26.88 17.22
CA ILE A 404 18.09 27.07 17.22
C ILE A 404 18.59 28.22 16.33
N LYS A 405 17.76 28.79 15.45
CA LYS A 405 18.18 29.89 14.56
C LYS A 405 18.96 31.01 15.25
N PRO A 406 18.54 31.53 16.43
CA PRO A 406 19.30 32.57 17.12
C PRO A 406 20.73 32.16 17.45
N ARG A 407 20.93 30.89 17.88
CA ARG A 407 22.24 30.32 18.21
C ARG A 407 23.09 30.14 16.96
N LEU A 408 22.49 29.69 15.85
CA LEU A 408 23.19 29.55 14.57
C LEU A 408 23.64 30.90 13.96
N PHE A 409 22.86 31.97 14.19
CA PHE A 409 23.15 33.31 13.68
C PHE A 409 24.06 34.12 14.62
N GLU A 410 24.43 33.57 15.78
CA GLU A 410 25.19 34.28 16.80
C GLU A 410 26.62 34.57 16.30
N THR A 411 26.99 35.85 16.39
CA THR A 411 28.32 36.34 15.96
C THR A 411 29.20 36.72 17.16
N ASN A 412 28.80 36.36 18.38
CA ASN A 412 29.53 36.67 19.59
C ASN A 412 30.89 35.97 19.69
N GLU A 413 31.81 36.51 20.49
CA GLU A 413 33.15 35.91 20.68
C GLU A 413 33.07 34.53 21.34
N ASP A 414 32.11 34.30 22.24
CA ASP A 414 31.81 32.97 22.78
C ASP A 414 30.88 32.22 21.84
N LYS A 415 31.46 31.33 21.03
CA LYS A 415 30.76 30.47 20.07
C LYS A 415 30.31 29.12 20.64
N SER A 416 30.37 28.91 21.95
CA SER A 416 30.09 27.59 22.54
C SER A 416 28.67 27.12 22.25
N THR A 417 27.65 27.95 22.40
CA THR A 417 26.26 27.64 22.13
C THR A 417 25.98 27.44 20.62
N ASN A 418 26.70 28.17 19.77
CA ASN A 418 26.63 28.00 18.31
C ASN A 418 27.17 26.64 17.89
N LEU A 419 28.37 26.26 18.35
CA LEU A 419 28.98 24.96 18.04
C LEU A 419 28.15 23.80 18.60
N SER A 420 27.57 23.95 19.81
CA SER A 420 26.63 22.96 20.35
C SER A 420 25.42 22.77 19.44
N ALA A 421 24.79 23.86 19.00
CA ALA A 421 23.63 23.79 18.09
C ALA A 421 23.99 23.15 16.76
N GLN A 422 25.17 23.44 16.18
CA GLN A 422 25.64 22.80 14.96
C GLN A 422 25.83 21.29 15.11
N ASN A 423 26.50 20.85 16.21
CA ASN A 423 26.73 19.45 16.47
C ASN A 423 25.43 18.66 16.65
N VAL A 424 24.49 19.18 17.44
CA VAL A 424 23.20 18.51 17.66
C VAL A 424 22.39 18.48 16.36
N LEU A 425 22.32 19.59 15.61
CA LEU A 425 21.62 19.64 14.32
C LEU A 425 22.19 18.61 13.33
N CYS A 426 23.51 18.56 13.20
CA CYS A 426 24.17 17.61 12.29
C CYS A 426 23.97 16.16 12.73
N TYR A 427 24.07 15.88 14.04
CA TYR A 427 23.78 14.56 14.58
C TYR A 427 22.34 14.13 14.27
N VAL A 428 21.35 15.00 14.55
CA VAL A 428 19.93 14.73 14.32
C VAL A 428 19.67 14.51 12.83
N LEU A 429 20.27 15.31 11.94
CA LEU A 429 20.14 15.11 10.48
C LEU A 429 20.73 13.76 10.05
N ASN A 430 21.95 13.42 10.45
CA ASN A 430 22.59 12.15 10.08
C ASN A 430 21.76 10.94 10.52
N GLN A 431 21.29 10.91 11.77
CA GLN A 431 20.45 9.83 12.27
C GLN A 431 19.09 9.78 11.53
N THR A 432 18.49 10.92 11.25
CA THR A 432 17.22 11.01 10.53
C THR A 432 17.35 10.51 9.10
N LEU A 433 18.42 10.89 8.40
CA LEU A 433 18.71 10.43 7.04
C LEU A 433 18.94 8.91 7.00
N ALA A 434 19.66 8.36 7.98
CA ALA A 434 19.87 6.92 8.11
C ALA A 434 18.55 6.16 8.32
N LEU A 435 17.66 6.66 9.19
CA LEU A 435 16.32 6.08 9.39
C LEU A 435 15.46 6.14 8.13
N LEU A 436 15.55 7.20 7.35
CA LEU A 436 14.75 7.42 6.15
C LEU A 436 15.30 6.72 4.92
N HIS A 437 16.59 6.38 4.90
CA HIS A 437 17.30 5.84 3.74
C HIS A 437 16.63 4.60 3.12
N PRO A 438 16.13 3.61 3.87
CA PRO A 438 15.42 2.46 3.28
C PRO A 438 14.18 2.84 2.45
N PHE A 439 13.57 3.99 2.75
CA PHE A 439 12.38 4.48 2.06
C PHE A 439 12.71 5.42 0.90
N MET A 440 13.67 6.33 1.10
CA MET A 440 14.06 7.40 0.17
C MET A 440 15.59 7.42 -0.04
N PRO A 441 16.17 6.40 -0.68
CA PRO A 441 17.62 6.19 -0.70
C PRO A 441 18.39 7.29 -1.46
N TYR A 442 17.82 7.89 -2.51
CA TYR A 442 18.56 8.81 -3.36
C TYR A 442 18.78 10.17 -2.70
N ILE A 443 17.71 10.80 -2.22
CA ILE A 443 17.82 12.12 -1.58
C ILE A 443 18.56 12.05 -0.25
N THR A 444 18.41 10.97 0.50
CA THR A 444 19.10 10.81 1.78
C THR A 444 20.60 10.63 1.61
N GLU A 445 21.04 9.85 0.64
CA GLU A 445 22.46 9.72 0.29
C GLU A 445 23.05 11.06 -0.15
N GLU A 446 22.39 11.75 -1.09
CA GLU A 446 22.87 13.03 -1.64
C GLU A 446 23.03 14.10 -0.53
N ILE A 447 22.06 14.18 0.37
CA ILE A 447 22.14 15.10 1.51
C ILE A 447 23.28 14.68 2.46
N TRP A 448 23.35 13.41 2.81
CA TRP A 448 24.30 12.90 3.77
C TRP A 448 25.75 13.12 3.32
N GLN A 449 26.05 12.93 2.01
CA GLN A 449 27.36 13.22 1.43
C GLN A 449 27.76 14.70 1.50
N SER A 450 26.78 15.60 1.69
CA SER A 450 27.02 17.04 1.83
C SER A 450 27.19 17.51 3.27
N LEU A 451 26.95 16.63 4.25
CA LEU A 451 27.06 16.93 5.69
C LEU A 451 28.36 16.34 6.26
N PRO A 452 28.87 16.85 7.41
CA PRO A 452 29.88 16.14 8.19
C PRO A 452 29.38 14.74 8.59
N HIS A 453 30.09 13.70 8.17
CA HIS A 453 29.73 12.30 8.43
C HIS A 453 30.97 11.41 8.51
N GLU A 454 30.78 10.15 8.93
CA GLU A 454 31.79 9.11 8.90
C GLU A 454 31.35 7.97 7.98
N GLY A 455 32.27 7.40 7.21
CA GLY A 455 32.00 6.29 6.30
C GLY A 455 31.92 6.70 4.84
N GLU A 456 31.77 5.71 3.95
CA GLU A 456 31.79 5.89 2.51
C GLU A 456 30.39 6.17 1.93
N SER A 457 29.38 5.51 2.47
CA SER A 457 28.00 5.62 1.99
C SER A 457 27.02 5.35 3.13
N LEU A 458 25.92 6.08 3.14
CA LEU A 458 24.82 5.89 4.07
C LEU A 458 24.23 4.48 3.96
N MET A 459 24.25 3.89 2.76
CA MET A 459 23.75 2.53 2.50
C MET A 459 24.41 1.47 3.37
N VAL A 460 25.69 1.62 3.68
CA VAL A 460 26.48 0.66 4.48
C VAL A 460 26.77 1.14 5.90
N SER A 461 26.24 2.30 6.29
CA SER A 461 26.33 2.82 7.65
C SER A 461 25.48 2.01 8.63
N ALA A 462 25.82 2.10 9.92
CA ALA A 462 25.02 1.48 10.97
C ALA A 462 23.61 2.12 11.07
N TYR A 463 22.58 1.28 11.10
CA TYR A 463 21.22 1.77 11.29
C TYR A 463 21.01 2.28 12.73
N PRO A 464 20.37 3.44 12.93
CA PRO A 464 20.27 4.09 14.24
C PRO A 464 19.67 3.20 15.33
N GLU A 465 20.25 3.26 16.53
CA GLU A 465 19.80 2.50 17.68
C GLU A 465 19.36 3.41 18.82
N PHE A 466 18.37 2.93 19.60
CA PHE A 466 17.89 3.61 20.79
C PHE A 466 19.00 3.68 21.85
N GLN A 467 19.20 4.87 22.43
CA GLN A 467 20.20 5.13 23.46
C GLN A 467 19.51 5.67 24.73
N SER A 468 19.61 4.95 25.85
CA SER A 468 19.02 5.37 27.12
C SER A 468 19.60 6.69 27.66
N SER A 469 20.84 7.00 27.31
CA SER A 469 21.51 8.26 27.65
C SER A 469 20.90 9.50 26.98
N LEU A 470 20.15 9.32 25.91
CA LEU A 470 19.44 10.41 25.18
C LEU A 470 17.95 10.48 25.55
N CYS A 471 17.58 9.98 26.73
CA CYS A 471 16.23 10.11 27.28
C CYS A 471 16.19 11.30 28.26
N PHE A 472 15.55 12.39 27.85
CA PHE A 472 15.41 13.63 28.62
C PHE A 472 13.93 13.92 28.90
N ASP A 473 13.23 13.01 29.59
CA ASP A 473 11.77 13.07 29.78
C ASP A 473 11.30 14.40 30.38
N ALA A 474 11.97 14.91 31.42
CA ALA A 474 11.60 16.14 32.08
C ALA A 474 11.74 17.37 31.15
N SER A 475 12.90 17.54 30.52
CA SER A 475 13.17 18.64 29.60
C SER A 475 12.28 18.58 28.36
N ALA A 476 12.00 17.36 27.88
CA ALA A 476 11.09 17.18 26.76
C ALA A 476 9.66 17.63 27.11
N GLN A 477 9.16 17.29 28.31
CA GLN A 477 7.85 17.72 28.76
C GLN A 477 7.78 19.24 28.97
N GLU A 478 8.81 19.85 29.52
CA GLU A 478 8.90 21.31 29.68
C GLU A 478 8.84 22.01 28.32
N MET A 479 9.62 21.53 27.35
CA MET A 479 9.62 22.10 26.00
C MET A 479 8.28 21.93 25.29
N GLU A 480 7.62 20.77 25.41
CA GLU A 480 6.27 20.54 24.86
C GLU A 480 5.23 21.48 25.47
N ASN A 481 5.32 21.80 26.78
CA ASN A 481 4.44 22.76 27.43
C ASN A 481 4.65 24.18 26.87
N VAL A 482 5.89 24.59 26.65
CA VAL A 482 6.24 25.87 26.04
C VAL A 482 5.72 25.96 24.60
N MET A 483 5.93 24.91 23.83
CA MET A 483 5.46 24.83 22.43
C MET A 483 3.94 24.83 22.33
N ALA A 484 3.24 24.15 23.24
CA ALA A 484 1.78 24.17 23.31
C ALA A 484 1.25 25.59 23.57
N LEU A 485 1.87 26.31 24.49
CA LEU A 485 1.49 27.69 24.76
C LEU A 485 1.72 28.60 23.54
N ILE A 486 2.88 28.50 22.90
CA ILE A 486 3.20 29.24 21.67
C ILE A 486 2.17 28.96 20.57
N LYS A 487 1.81 27.68 20.37
CA LYS A 487 0.84 27.27 19.37
C LYS A 487 -0.53 27.88 19.60
N GLU A 488 -1.02 27.83 20.84
CA GLU A 488 -2.32 28.37 21.19
C GLU A 488 -2.35 29.91 21.07
N ILE A 489 -1.28 30.62 21.47
CA ILE A 489 -1.16 32.05 21.26
C ILE A 489 -1.18 32.39 19.77
N ARG A 490 -0.45 31.68 18.94
CA ARG A 490 -0.45 31.88 17.49
C ARG A 490 -1.83 31.65 16.88
N GLN A 491 -2.54 30.59 17.29
CA GLN A 491 -3.91 30.33 16.84
C GLN A 491 -4.87 31.46 17.22
N LEU A 492 -4.80 31.93 18.47
CA LEU A 492 -5.61 33.05 18.94
C LEU A 492 -5.33 34.31 18.12
N ARG A 493 -4.04 34.65 17.92
CA ARG A 493 -3.63 35.81 17.11
C ARG A 493 -4.13 35.70 15.66
N THR A 494 -4.11 34.51 15.07
CA THR A 494 -4.66 34.27 13.73
C THR A 494 -6.18 34.46 13.71
N LYS A 495 -6.90 33.90 14.69
CA LYS A 495 -8.36 34.08 14.82
C LYS A 495 -8.75 35.54 14.97
N MET A 496 -7.93 36.32 15.67
CA MET A 496 -8.13 37.75 15.90
C MET A 496 -7.54 38.65 14.79
N ASN A 497 -6.98 38.03 13.72
CA ASN A 497 -6.36 38.73 12.61
C ASN A 497 -5.25 39.74 13.02
N VAL A 498 -4.45 39.36 14.04
CA VAL A 498 -3.35 40.19 14.56
C VAL A 498 -2.14 40.03 13.65
N SER A 499 -1.56 41.18 13.23
CA SER A 499 -0.33 41.16 12.42
C SER A 499 0.81 40.46 13.16
N ALA A 500 1.62 39.67 12.40
CA ALA A 500 2.79 38.97 12.95
C ALA A 500 3.82 39.95 13.56
N SER A 501 3.93 41.17 13.04
CA SER A 501 4.86 42.21 13.54
C SER A 501 4.40 42.87 14.86
N LYS A 502 3.12 42.76 15.23
CA LYS A 502 2.58 43.37 16.41
C LYS A 502 2.94 42.56 17.65
N LYS A 503 3.63 43.16 18.60
CA LYS A 503 4.04 42.51 19.85
C LYS A 503 3.10 42.91 20.99
N THR A 504 2.89 42.02 21.97
CA THR A 504 2.02 42.23 23.13
C THR A 504 2.72 41.79 24.41
N SER A 505 2.37 42.39 25.52
CA SER A 505 2.76 41.95 26.87
C SER A 505 2.05 40.60 27.16
N LEU A 506 2.74 39.69 27.83
CA LEU A 506 2.23 38.33 28.12
C LEU A 506 2.37 38.05 29.62
N TYR A 507 1.29 37.64 30.25
CA TYR A 507 1.26 37.26 31.68
C TYR A 507 0.97 35.76 31.73
N ILE A 508 1.88 34.98 32.31
CA ILE A 508 1.79 33.51 32.35
C ILE A 508 1.57 33.03 33.78
N GLU A 509 0.47 32.35 34.02
CA GLU A 509 0.15 31.67 35.27
C GLU A 509 0.32 30.17 35.06
N SER A 510 1.17 29.50 35.86
CA SER A 510 1.42 28.07 35.81
C SER A 510 1.90 27.57 37.17
N ASP A 511 1.61 26.29 37.46
CA ASP A 511 2.14 25.59 38.63
C ASP A 511 3.64 25.26 38.48
N THR A 512 4.14 25.28 37.22
CA THR A 512 5.55 25.03 36.86
C THR A 512 6.13 26.23 36.07
N PRO A 513 6.27 27.41 36.70
CA PRO A 513 6.66 28.61 35.98
C PRO A 513 8.09 28.57 35.41
N ASP A 514 8.97 27.72 35.98
CA ASP A 514 10.37 27.65 35.57
C ASP A 514 10.54 27.12 34.12
N ALA A 515 9.70 26.20 33.68
CA ALA A 515 9.67 25.75 32.29
C ALA A 515 9.45 26.94 31.31
N TYR A 516 8.53 27.83 31.65
CA TYR A 516 8.23 29.01 30.83
C TYR A 516 9.26 30.12 30.95
N ARG A 517 9.94 30.24 32.12
CA ARG A 517 11.09 31.14 32.29
C ARG A 517 12.27 30.69 31.44
N ASN A 518 12.59 29.38 31.42
CA ASN A 518 13.63 28.79 30.59
C ASN A 518 13.29 28.94 29.08
N GLY A 519 12.00 28.82 28.73
CA GLY A 519 11.49 29.01 27.38
C GLY A 519 11.13 30.42 26.98
N ALA A 520 11.39 31.44 27.83
CA ALA A 520 10.92 32.83 27.62
C ALA A 520 11.39 33.40 26.27
N ALA A 521 12.63 33.18 25.89
CA ALA A 521 13.18 33.64 24.61
C ALA A 521 12.42 33.06 23.40
N PHE A 522 12.01 31.80 23.45
CA PHE A 522 11.20 31.16 22.43
C PHE A 522 9.79 31.74 22.36
N ILE A 523 9.16 31.94 23.51
CA ILE A 523 7.83 32.56 23.63
C ILE A 523 7.87 33.98 23.07
N GLN A 524 8.85 34.80 23.47
CA GLN A 524 9.02 36.17 22.96
C GLN A 524 9.10 36.20 21.43
N ARG A 525 9.96 35.36 20.88
CA ARG A 525 10.21 35.33 19.43
C ARG A 525 9.06 34.71 18.65
N LEU A 526 8.58 33.54 19.07
CA LEU A 526 7.64 32.73 18.28
C LEU A 526 6.16 33.07 18.55
N ALA A 527 5.81 33.57 19.73
CA ALA A 527 4.45 34.02 20.04
C ALA A 527 4.25 35.55 19.88
N GLY A 528 5.33 36.29 19.61
CA GLY A 528 5.29 37.74 19.45
C GLY A 528 5.04 38.47 20.77
N ALA A 529 5.64 38.01 21.87
CA ALA A 529 5.59 38.68 23.13
C ALA A 529 6.62 39.83 23.19
N LYS A 530 6.23 40.95 23.76
CA LYS A 530 7.10 42.12 24.04
C LYS A 530 7.84 41.92 25.36
N GLU A 531 7.11 41.60 26.38
CA GLU A 531 7.55 41.32 27.76
C GLU A 531 6.74 40.12 28.28
N ILE A 532 7.35 39.35 29.17
CA ILE A 532 6.70 38.23 29.83
C ILE A 532 6.78 38.46 31.33
N SER A 533 5.61 38.45 32.02
CA SER A 533 5.52 38.43 33.46
C SER A 533 4.94 37.10 33.93
N PHE A 534 5.43 36.67 35.09
CA PHE A 534 4.94 35.47 35.78
C PHE A 534 4.18 35.85 37.06
N ASP A 535 3.85 37.13 37.23
CA ASP A 535 3.05 37.61 38.34
C ASP A 535 1.58 37.28 38.13
N ILE A 536 0.90 36.87 39.19
CA ILE A 536 -0.53 36.62 39.17
C ILE A 536 -1.28 37.93 39.02
N LEU A 537 -2.05 38.08 37.96
CA LEU A 537 -2.87 39.28 37.73
C LEU A 537 -4.04 39.35 38.72
N SER A 538 -4.09 40.42 39.48
CA SER A 538 -5.22 40.72 40.39
C SER A 538 -6.49 41.14 39.62
N ASP A 539 -6.32 41.80 38.46
CA ASP A 539 -7.41 42.20 37.57
C ASP A 539 -7.14 41.67 36.15
N LYS A 540 -8.10 40.96 35.60
CA LYS A 540 -8.05 40.35 34.25
C LYS A 540 -9.00 41.06 33.27
N LYS A 541 -9.58 42.20 33.66
CA LYS A 541 -10.49 42.97 32.81
C LYS A 541 -9.75 43.50 31.57
N GLY A 542 -10.31 43.31 30.39
CA GLY A 542 -9.68 43.72 29.13
C GLY A 542 -8.54 42.83 28.65
N MET A 543 -8.35 41.67 29.27
CA MET A 543 -7.39 40.65 28.84
C MET A 543 -8.06 39.57 28.00
N VAL A 544 -7.31 39.06 27.04
CA VAL A 544 -7.67 37.80 26.30
C VAL A 544 -6.83 36.67 26.87
N ALA A 545 -7.48 35.54 27.14
CA ALA A 545 -6.84 34.40 27.76
C ALA A 545 -6.61 33.26 26.73
N VAL A 546 -5.47 32.61 26.86
CA VAL A 546 -5.12 31.32 26.25
C VAL A 546 -4.94 30.34 27.40
N ILE A 547 -5.52 29.15 27.25
CA ILE A 547 -5.47 28.10 28.28
C ILE A 547 -4.91 26.83 27.63
N THR A 548 -3.84 26.32 28.24
CA THR A 548 -3.27 24.98 27.92
C THR A 548 -3.45 24.06 29.12
N ALA A 549 -3.04 22.82 29.02
CA ALA A 549 -3.08 21.86 30.12
C ALA A 549 -2.17 22.30 31.31
N ALA A 550 -1.06 23.01 31.03
CA ALA A 550 -0.03 23.36 32.03
C ALA A 550 0.07 24.86 32.34
N ALA A 551 -0.61 25.74 31.61
CA ALA A 551 -0.54 27.17 31.84
C ALA A 551 -1.78 27.94 31.34
N LYS A 552 -1.97 29.15 31.92
CA LYS A 552 -2.88 30.18 31.43
C LYS A 552 -2.06 31.40 31.06
N ALA A 553 -2.28 31.95 29.88
CA ALA A 553 -1.60 33.16 29.45
C ALA A 553 -2.63 34.25 29.12
N TYR A 554 -2.35 35.47 29.56
CA TYR A 554 -3.21 36.63 29.39
C TYR A 554 -2.48 37.68 28.57
N MET A 555 -3.19 38.31 27.64
CA MET A 555 -2.69 39.37 26.76
C MET A 555 -3.65 40.55 26.78
N PRO A 556 -3.15 41.81 26.95
CA PRO A 556 -3.99 43.00 26.86
C PRO A 556 -4.60 43.10 25.45
N MET A 557 -5.92 43.16 25.37
CA MET A 557 -6.64 43.22 24.10
C MET A 557 -6.30 44.48 23.29
N GLY A 558 -6.11 45.60 23.96
CA GLY A 558 -5.72 46.89 23.34
C GLY A 558 -4.35 46.85 22.65
N GLU A 559 -3.45 45.95 23.11
CA GLU A 559 -2.17 45.74 22.44
C GLU A 559 -2.29 44.78 21.23
N LEU A 560 -3.29 43.91 21.20
CA LEU A 560 -3.50 42.96 20.09
C LEU A 560 -4.22 43.61 18.91
N ILE A 561 -5.24 44.40 19.15
CA ILE A 561 -6.12 44.95 18.13
C ILE A 561 -6.07 46.49 18.22
N ASP A 562 -6.02 47.16 17.07
CA ASP A 562 -6.40 48.56 16.99
C ASP A 562 -7.93 48.63 16.97
N ILE A 563 -8.52 48.91 18.16
CA ILE A 563 -9.97 48.89 18.35
C ILE A 563 -10.68 49.82 17.36
N ALA A 564 -10.08 50.97 17.05
CA ALA A 564 -10.68 51.91 16.11
C ALA A 564 -10.65 51.40 14.67
N GLN A 565 -9.52 50.84 14.26
CA GLN A 565 -9.35 50.28 12.92
C GLN A 565 -10.22 49.01 12.72
N GLU A 566 -10.28 48.15 13.73
CA GLU A 566 -11.08 46.92 13.67
C GLU A 566 -12.58 47.22 13.72
N THR A 567 -12.99 48.20 14.53
CA THR A 567 -14.38 48.71 14.52
C THR A 567 -14.76 49.19 13.13
N ALA A 568 -13.92 50.02 12.49
CA ALA A 568 -14.17 50.50 11.14
C ALA A 568 -14.19 49.38 10.09
N ARG A 569 -13.34 48.37 10.26
CA ARG A 569 -13.32 47.18 9.39
C ARG A 569 -14.61 46.36 9.51
N LEU A 570 -15.04 46.06 10.75
CA LEU A 570 -16.27 45.31 10.99
C LEU A 570 -17.51 46.07 10.50
N GLN A 571 -17.55 47.39 10.67
CA GLN A 571 -18.61 48.23 10.14
C GLN A 571 -18.70 48.14 8.60
N LYS A 572 -17.57 48.23 7.89
CA LYS A 572 -17.53 48.06 6.44
C LYS A 572 -17.92 46.64 6.02
N GLU A 573 -17.55 45.64 6.81
CA GLU A 573 -17.95 44.24 6.51
C GLU A 573 -19.45 44.02 6.70
N ILE A 574 -20.03 44.60 7.78
CA ILE A 574 -21.48 44.60 7.99
C ILE A 574 -22.21 45.22 6.79
N GLU A 575 -21.74 46.37 6.32
CA GLU A 575 -22.32 47.07 5.15
C GLU A 575 -22.26 46.21 3.89
N LYS A 576 -21.13 45.54 3.64
CA LYS A 576 -21.00 44.62 2.51
C LYS A 576 -21.96 43.43 2.62
N ILE A 577 -22.07 42.83 3.80
CA ILE A 577 -22.95 41.67 4.02
C ILE A 577 -24.41 42.10 3.87
N GLN A 578 -24.81 43.25 4.38
CA GLN A 578 -26.15 43.82 4.21
C GLN A 578 -26.50 44.03 2.74
N ASN A 579 -25.56 44.56 1.95
CA ASN A 579 -25.73 44.73 0.52
C ASN A 579 -25.91 43.38 -0.22
N GLU A 580 -25.19 42.35 0.18
CA GLU A 580 -25.36 41.00 -0.43
C GLU A 580 -26.70 40.34 -0.05
N ILE A 581 -27.16 40.54 1.22
CA ILE A 581 -28.50 40.11 1.66
C ILE A 581 -29.59 40.84 0.84
N GLU A 582 -29.44 42.14 0.66
CA GLU A 582 -30.37 42.92 -0.14
C GLU A 582 -30.43 42.49 -1.61
N ARG A 583 -29.27 42.18 -2.21
CA ARG A 583 -29.18 41.61 -3.57
C ARG A 583 -29.88 40.27 -3.68
N ALA A 584 -29.66 39.38 -2.72
CA ALA A 584 -30.32 38.08 -2.66
C ALA A 584 -31.84 38.21 -2.50
N ASN A 585 -32.28 39.11 -1.59
CA ASN A 585 -33.69 39.41 -1.41
C ASN A 585 -34.36 40.02 -2.66
N LYS A 586 -33.69 40.94 -3.36
CA LYS A 586 -34.18 41.50 -4.64
C LYS A 586 -34.35 40.44 -5.71
N LYS A 587 -33.43 39.48 -5.77
CA LYS A 587 -33.59 38.34 -6.72
C LYS A 587 -34.74 37.43 -6.33
N LEU A 588 -34.86 37.07 -5.04
CA LEU A 588 -35.93 36.21 -4.53
C LEU A 588 -37.33 36.84 -4.55
N SER A 589 -37.42 38.16 -4.51
CA SER A 589 -38.69 38.93 -4.63
C SER A 589 -39.08 39.24 -6.09
N ASN A 590 -38.22 38.97 -7.05
CA ASN A 590 -38.53 39.16 -8.50
C ASN A 590 -39.39 38.01 -9.01
N GLU A 591 -40.70 38.25 -9.20
CA GLU A 591 -41.66 37.27 -9.68
C GLU A 591 -41.25 36.63 -11.02
N GLY A 592 -40.61 37.40 -11.90
CA GLY A 592 -40.12 36.90 -13.19
C GLY A 592 -38.93 35.94 -13.07
N PHE A 593 -38.11 36.11 -12.04
CA PHE A 593 -37.01 35.20 -11.73
C PHE A 593 -37.54 33.93 -11.09
N VAL A 594 -38.39 34.06 -10.05
CA VAL A 594 -38.93 32.91 -9.28
C VAL A 594 -39.81 32.01 -10.16
N ALA A 595 -40.53 32.58 -11.13
CA ALA A 595 -41.37 31.81 -12.04
C ALA A 595 -40.60 31.04 -13.14
N LYS A 596 -39.38 31.48 -13.49
CA LYS A 596 -38.59 30.92 -14.62
C LYS A 596 -37.33 30.15 -14.20
N ALA A 597 -36.84 30.36 -13.00
CA ALA A 597 -35.59 29.71 -12.53
C ALA A 597 -35.86 28.27 -12.08
N PRO A 598 -34.91 27.33 -12.29
CA PRO A 598 -34.97 25.98 -11.71
C PRO A 598 -35.07 26.01 -10.18
N ALA A 599 -35.88 25.14 -9.60
CA ALA A 599 -36.08 25.05 -8.14
C ALA A 599 -34.79 24.98 -7.34
N LYS A 600 -33.78 24.27 -7.84
CA LYS A 600 -32.45 24.19 -7.25
C LYS A 600 -31.77 25.56 -7.16
N LEU A 601 -31.84 26.38 -8.17
CA LEU A 601 -31.22 27.71 -8.18
C LEU A 601 -31.89 28.67 -7.19
N ILE A 602 -33.19 28.54 -6.99
CA ILE A 602 -33.95 29.31 -6.00
C ILE A 602 -33.55 28.89 -4.59
N GLU A 603 -33.38 27.58 -4.37
CA GLU A 603 -32.95 27.04 -3.08
C GLU A 603 -31.49 27.45 -2.75
N ASP A 604 -30.59 27.38 -3.73
CA ASP A 604 -29.21 27.84 -3.60
C ASP A 604 -29.14 29.34 -3.23
N GLU A 605 -29.98 30.20 -3.83
CA GLU A 605 -30.01 31.63 -3.52
C GLU A 605 -30.62 31.90 -2.12
N LYS A 606 -31.61 31.10 -1.66
CA LYS A 606 -32.12 31.16 -0.29
C LYS A 606 -31.03 30.76 0.72
N GLN A 607 -30.36 29.66 0.48
CA GLN A 607 -29.29 29.17 1.33
C GLN A 607 -28.13 30.16 1.42
N LYS A 608 -27.80 30.82 0.31
CA LYS A 608 -26.81 31.89 0.25
C LYS A 608 -27.24 33.10 1.11
N ARG A 609 -28.49 33.52 1.00
CA ARG A 609 -29.05 34.60 1.86
C ARG A 609 -28.96 34.25 3.34
N ASP A 610 -29.39 33.04 3.71
CA ASP A 610 -29.44 32.60 5.11
C ASP A 610 -28.02 32.48 5.71
N ASN A 611 -27.04 32.05 4.89
CA ASN A 611 -25.63 32.09 5.28
C ASN A 611 -25.12 33.51 5.52
N TYR A 612 -25.52 34.49 4.69
CA TYR A 612 -25.17 35.90 4.91
C TYR A 612 -25.86 36.46 6.15
N VAL A 613 -27.10 36.10 6.45
CA VAL A 613 -27.81 36.52 7.67
C VAL A 613 -27.07 36.03 8.91
N LYS A 614 -26.69 34.74 8.95
CA LYS A 614 -25.87 34.19 10.07
C LYS A 614 -24.53 34.90 10.17
N LYS A 615 -23.89 35.20 9.04
CA LYS A 615 -22.64 35.94 9.03
C LYS A 615 -22.81 37.37 9.57
N LEU A 616 -23.93 38.03 9.25
CA LEU A 616 -24.27 39.35 9.75
C LEU A 616 -24.41 39.35 11.27
N GLU A 617 -25.19 38.42 11.83
CA GLU A 617 -25.38 38.28 13.27
C GLU A 617 -24.06 38.07 14.01
N ASN A 618 -23.20 37.18 13.49
CA ASN A 618 -21.88 36.94 14.08
C ASN A 618 -20.98 38.19 14.02
N THR A 619 -21.00 38.93 12.90
CA THR A 619 -20.17 40.12 12.73
C THR A 619 -20.70 41.28 13.61
N GLN A 620 -22.01 41.41 13.76
CA GLN A 620 -22.63 42.40 14.67
C GLN A 620 -22.31 42.07 16.14
N LYS A 621 -22.34 40.79 16.53
CA LYS A 621 -21.95 40.35 17.86
C LYS A 621 -20.48 40.71 18.14
N ALA A 622 -19.58 40.42 17.20
CA ALA A 622 -18.16 40.76 17.32
C ALA A 622 -17.95 42.26 17.47
N LEU A 623 -18.72 43.09 16.75
CA LEU A 623 -18.67 44.55 16.89
C LEU A 623 -19.18 45.04 18.27
N ALA A 624 -20.25 44.41 18.77
CA ALA A 624 -20.80 44.74 20.11
C ALA A 624 -19.79 44.37 21.22
N ASP A 625 -19.20 43.19 21.14
CA ASP A 625 -18.16 42.72 22.07
C ASP A 625 -16.96 43.67 22.08
N LEU A 626 -16.53 44.15 20.90
CA LEU A 626 -15.44 45.11 20.75
C LEU A 626 -15.79 46.50 21.37
N THR A 627 -17.04 46.90 21.25
CA THR A 627 -17.51 48.20 21.76
C THR A 627 -17.62 48.23 23.30
N GLN A 628 -17.99 47.06 23.90
CA GLN A 628 -17.98 46.90 25.37
C GLN A 628 -16.57 46.95 25.98
N LEU A 629 -15.56 46.64 25.22
CA LEU A 629 -14.16 46.73 25.65
C LEU A 629 -13.59 48.15 25.62
N LYS A 630 -14.31 49.09 25.00
CA LYS A 630 -13.95 50.50 24.93
C LYS A 630 -14.53 51.32 26.10
N SER A 631 -15.53 50.77 26.78
CA SER A 631 -16.15 51.34 27.97
C SER A 631 -15.52 50.77 29.25
#